data_156b5bb5596de4c3ce26afae3392e6cc
#
_entry.id   156b5bb5596de4c3ce26afae3392e6cc
#
_cell.length_a   1.000
_cell.length_b   1.000
_cell.length_c   1.000
_cell.angle_alpha   90.00
_cell.angle_beta   90.00
_cell.angle_gamma   90.00
#
_symmetry.space_group_name_H-M   'P 1'
#
loop_
_entity.id
_entity.type
_entity.pdbx_description
1 polymer ?
#
loop_
_entity_poly.entity_id
_entity_poly.type
_entity_poly.pdbx_seq_one_letter_code
_entity_poly.pdbx_strand_id
1 'polypeptide(L)'
;MASVLDRMRDDLTLKNLAKGTIQHYMRCAEDFVKHSKKPSSKLKEQDIRKYVLELAKHRSPATVKVHVAAIRFLYEKTLKRPNLVRNLFFPKVPYHLPDILSREEVCSLLESVNSPMHRAILMTAYGAGMRIAEACSLLITDIDSQRGVFHIRDAKRARDRYVMLSPTLLTTLREYWKLYRPAKPLLFPGDKPGTFVSHKAVRRSLNQACKKLGITKHVTPHSLRHAFATHLLEDGADIRTIQMLLGHGSIRSTARYTQVSVAHIQKTKSPLDRLPKGGVKKAR
;
A
#
# COMPACT_ATOMS: atom_id res chain seq x y z
N MET A 1 -26.37 15.61 23.88
CA MET A 1 -26.34 15.82 22.42
C MET A 1 -25.06 15.22 21.86
N ALA A 2 -25.15 14.37 20.83
CA ALA A 2 -23.95 13.80 20.19
C ALA A 2 -23.05 14.92 19.66
N SER A 3 -21.75 14.78 19.83
CA SER A 3 -20.78 15.77 19.32
C SER A 3 -20.83 15.79 17.78
N VAL A 4 -20.38 16.89 17.17
CA VAL A 4 -20.30 16.97 15.71
C VAL A 4 -19.40 15.85 15.14
N LEU A 5 -18.38 15.46 15.90
CA LEU A 5 -17.49 14.37 15.51
C LEU A 5 -18.17 13.00 15.61
N ASP A 6 -19.04 12.77 16.60
CA ASP A 6 -19.79 11.52 16.69
C ASP A 6 -20.74 11.38 15.50
N ARG A 7 -21.47 12.45 15.16
CA ARG A 7 -22.30 12.49 13.95
C ARG A 7 -21.49 12.23 12.68
N MET A 8 -20.30 12.82 12.56
CA MET A 8 -19.41 12.55 11.41
C MET A 8 -18.99 11.08 11.35
N ARG A 9 -18.74 10.45 12.49
CA ARG A 9 -18.41 9.02 12.57
C ARG A 9 -19.57 8.17 12.08
N ASP A 10 -20.80 8.50 12.49
CA ASP A 10 -22.01 7.81 12.07
C ASP A 10 -22.22 7.96 10.55
N ASP A 11 -22.09 9.18 10.00
CA ASP A 11 -22.20 9.44 8.57
C ASP A 11 -21.14 8.66 7.74
N LEU A 12 -19.90 8.57 8.25
CA LEU A 12 -18.83 7.78 7.62
C LEU A 12 -19.14 6.27 7.66
N THR A 13 -19.76 5.81 8.75
CA THR A 13 -20.18 4.41 8.93
C THR A 13 -21.35 4.07 8.02
N LEU A 14 -22.37 4.92 7.96
CA LEU A 14 -23.51 4.76 7.03
C LEU A 14 -23.06 4.75 5.57
N LYS A 15 -22.00 5.48 5.23
CA LYS A 15 -21.38 5.43 3.89
C LYS A 15 -20.59 4.14 3.64
N ASN A 16 -20.57 3.23 4.58
CA ASN A 16 -19.86 1.94 4.50
C ASN A 16 -18.37 2.08 4.14
N LEU A 17 -17.70 3.10 4.70
CA LEU A 17 -16.28 3.28 4.49
C LEU A 17 -15.50 2.28 5.35
N ALA A 18 -14.33 1.88 4.85
CA ALA A 18 -13.46 0.98 5.59
C ALA A 18 -13.03 1.59 6.94
N LYS A 19 -12.97 0.77 8.00
CA LYS A 19 -12.57 1.18 9.37
C LYS A 19 -11.34 2.08 9.41
N GLY A 20 -10.27 1.73 8.65
CA GLY A 20 -9.07 2.56 8.58
C GLY A 20 -9.28 3.93 7.92
N THR A 21 -10.20 4.03 6.95
CA THR A 21 -10.56 5.32 6.34
C THR A 21 -11.35 6.18 7.32
N ILE A 22 -12.29 5.58 8.05
CA ILE A 22 -13.06 6.25 9.10
C ILE A 22 -12.10 6.82 10.16
N GLN A 23 -11.20 5.98 10.70
CA GLN A 23 -10.20 6.42 11.68
C GLN A 23 -9.33 7.57 11.18
N HIS A 24 -8.90 7.52 9.92
CA HIS A 24 -8.07 8.56 9.32
C HIS A 24 -8.83 9.88 9.16
N TYR A 25 -10.08 9.83 8.67
CA TYR A 25 -10.92 11.01 8.53
C TYR A 25 -11.26 11.62 9.89
N MET A 26 -11.60 10.79 10.88
CA MET A 26 -11.87 11.24 12.25
C MET A 26 -10.67 11.96 12.84
N ARG A 27 -9.47 11.38 12.73
CA ARG A 27 -8.24 12.02 13.22
C ARG A 27 -7.99 13.38 12.55
N CYS A 28 -8.16 13.47 11.23
CA CYS A 28 -7.99 14.74 10.52
C CYS A 28 -9.04 15.79 10.95
N ALA A 29 -10.27 15.36 11.22
CA ALA A 29 -11.32 16.25 11.72
C ALA A 29 -11.07 16.69 13.16
N GLU A 30 -10.59 15.80 14.03
CA GLU A 30 -10.17 16.10 15.39
C GLU A 30 -9.03 17.12 15.44
N ASP A 31 -8.00 16.93 14.60
CA ASP A 31 -6.88 17.86 14.47
C ASP A 31 -7.37 19.25 14.04
N PHE A 32 -8.30 19.29 13.07
CA PHE A 32 -8.92 20.54 12.61
C PHE A 32 -9.72 21.25 13.72
N VAL A 33 -10.57 20.52 14.44
CA VAL A 33 -11.40 21.06 15.52
C VAL A 33 -10.53 21.61 16.66
N LYS A 34 -9.49 20.85 17.05
CA LYS A 34 -8.53 21.29 18.09
C LYS A 34 -7.80 22.57 17.70
N HIS A 35 -7.36 22.66 16.43
CA HIS A 35 -6.66 23.85 15.95
C HIS A 35 -7.54 25.10 15.93
N SER A 36 -8.82 24.94 15.59
CA SER A 36 -9.74 26.05 15.32
C SER A 36 -10.12 26.87 16.54
N LYS A 37 -9.98 26.34 17.76
CA LYS A 37 -10.39 26.98 19.04
C LYS A 37 -11.83 27.50 19.09
N LYS A 38 -12.60 27.33 18.01
CA LYS A 38 -14.02 27.73 17.85
C LYS A 38 -14.84 26.51 17.50
N PRO A 39 -16.14 26.49 17.89
CA PRO A 39 -17.05 25.43 17.44
C PRO A 39 -17.12 25.37 15.91
N SER A 40 -17.07 24.17 15.34
CA SER A 40 -17.08 23.96 13.87
C SER A 40 -18.28 24.61 13.17
N SER A 41 -19.40 24.75 13.88
CA SER A 41 -20.61 25.41 13.41
C SER A 41 -20.48 26.94 13.27
N LYS A 42 -19.52 27.56 13.98
CA LYS A 42 -19.30 29.03 13.95
C LYS A 42 -18.11 29.44 13.06
N LEU A 43 -17.40 28.47 12.46
CA LEU A 43 -16.28 28.77 11.57
C LEU A 43 -16.78 29.33 10.23
N LYS A 44 -15.98 30.27 9.68
CA LYS A 44 -16.15 30.87 8.35
C LYS A 44 -15.19 30.22 7.36
N GLU A 45 -15.42 30.41 6.07
CA GLU A 45 -14.54 29.91 4.99
C GLU A 45 -13.08 30.33 5.21
N GLN A 46 -12.84 31.56 5.67
CA GLN A 46 -11.50 32.07 5.94
C GLN A 46 -10.76 31.31 7.05
N ASP A 47 -11.47 30.89 8.12
CA ASP A 47 -10.88 30.11 9.21
C ASP A 47 -10.42 28.73 8.69
N ILE A 48 -11.25 28.07 7.86
CA ILE A 48 -10.93 26.80 7.23
C ILE A 48 -9.72 26.93 6.29
N ARG A 49 -9.74 27.95 5.45
CA ARG A 49 -8.64 28.22 4.52
C ARG A 49 -7.32 28.49 5.25
N LYS A 50 -7.36 29.26 6.34
CA LYS A 50 -6.18 29.55 7.18
C LYS A 50 -5.57 28.25 7.73
N TYR A 51 -6.40 27.34 8.26
CA TYR A 51 -5.94 26.04 8.75
C TYR A 51 -5.24 25.22 7.65
N VAL A 52 -5.84 25.12 6.46
CA VAL A 52 -5.28 24.35 5.36
C VAL A 52 -3.96 24.95 4.85
N LEU A 53 -3.87 26.29 4.79
CA LEU A 53 -2.63 27.00 4.43
C LEU A 53 -1.51 26.75 5.46
N GLU A 54 -1.84 26.78 6.74
CA GLU A 54 -0.88 26.48 7.80
C GLU A 54 -0.42 25.03 7.75
N LEU A 55 -1.37 24.09 7.55
CA LEU A 55 -1.05 22.69 7.38
C LEU A 55 -0.12 22.43 6.19
N ALA A 56 -0.33 23.16 5.08
CA ALA A 56 0.47 23.03 3.86
C ALA A 56 1.94 23.48 4.03
N LYS A 57 2.23 24.35 5.02
CA LYS A 57 3.61 24.76 5.33
C LYS A 57 4.43 23.64 5.97
N HIS A 58 3.77 22.71 6.70
CA HIS A 58 4.46 21.75 7.55
C HIS A 58 4.18 20.28 7.19
N ARG A 59 3.29 20.02 6.23
CA ARG A 59 2.88 18.66 5.84
C ARG A 59 2.99 18.43 4.34
N SER A 60 3.19 17.17 3.97
CA SER A 60 3.23 16.79 2.55
C SER A 60 1.90 17.05 1.85
N PRO A 61 1.91 17.35 0.52
CA PRO A 61 0.68 17.52 -0.26
C PRO A 61 -0.30 16.36 -0.14
N ALA A 62 0.20 15.13 -0.01
CA ALA A 62 -0.63 13.94 0.19
C ALA A 62 -1.37 13.98 1.53
N THR A 63 -0.71 14.42 2.61
CA THR A 63 -1.33 14.59 3.93
C THR A 63 -2.38 15.70 3.89
N VAL A 64 -2.04 16.86 3.31
CA VAL A 64 -2.98 17.98 3.17
C VAL A 64 -4.23 17.55 2.38
N LYS A 65 -4.07 16.78 1.31
CA LYS A 65 -5.18 16.24 0.52
C LYS A 65 -6.17 15.44 1.37
N VAL A 66 -5.69 14.63 2.30
CA VAL A 66 -6.56 13.82 3.19
C VAL A 66 -7.29 14.72 4.20
N HIS A 67 -6.61 15.73 4.79
CA HIS A 67 -7.25 16.70 5.66
C HIS A 67 -8.34 17.49 4.94
N VAL A 68 -8.08 17.97 3.73
CA VAL A 68 -9.08 18.64 2.89
C VAL A 68 -10.28 17.74 2.64
N ALA A 69 -10.07 16.46 2.31
CA ALA A 69 -11.15 15.50 2.09
C ALA A 69 -12.01 15.29 3.35
N ALA A 70 -11.37 15.17 4.53
CA ALA A 70 -12.07 15.00 5.80
C ALA A 70 -12.88 16.26 6.18
N ILE A 71 -12.31 17.46 6.01
CA ILE A 71 -12.97 18.73 6.27
C ILE A 71 -14.16 18.92 5.31
N ARG A 72 -13.97 18.63 4.02
CA ARG A 72 -15.07 18.68 3.06
C ARG A 72 -16.19 17.73 3.46
N PHE A 73 -15.88 16.50 3.85
CA PHE A 73 -16.87 15.55 4.33
C PHE A 73 -17.64 16.10 5.54
N LEU A 74 -16.92 16.64 6.54
CA LEU A 74 -17.53 17.25 7.73
C LEU A 74 -18.53 18.36 7.37
N TYR A 75 -18.13 19.29 6.51
CA TYR A 75 -18.99 20.42 6.15
C TYR A 75 -20.08 20.07 5.12
N GLU A 76 -19.79 19.28 4.11
CA GLU A 76 -20.76 18.92 3.07
C GLU A 76 -21.81 17.91 3.57
N LYS A 77 -21.38 16.90 4.33
CA LYS A 77 -22.26 15.76 4.72
C LYS A 77 -22.82 15.90 6.11
N THR A 78 -21.98 16.17 7.11
CA THR A 78 -22.40 16.19 8.52
C THR A 78 -23.02 17.54 8.91
N LEU A 79 -22.38 18.65 8.60
CA LEU A 79 -22.87 19.99 8.98
C LEU A 79 -23.85 20.60 7.98
N LYS A 80 -23.99 20.01 6.77
CA LYS A 80 -24.84 20.51 5.67
C LYS A 80 -24.55 21.97 5.27
N ARG A 81 -23.27 22.34 5.29
CA ARG A 81 -22.77 23.70 4.93
C ARG A 81 -21.74 23.65 3.81
N PRO A 82 -22.07 23.12 2.60
CA PRO A 82 -21.13 22.90 1.50
C PRO A 82 -20.45 24.20 1.00
N ASN A 83 -21.14 25.35 1.12
CA ASN A 83 -20.64 26.63 0.64
C ASN A 83 -19.29 27.02 1.29
N LEU A 84 -19.05 26.62 2.56
CA LEU A 84 -17.84 26.96 3.29
C LEU A 84 -16.58 26.22 2.78
N VAL A 85 -16.76 25.15 2.03
CA VAL A 85 -15.66 24.29 1.53
C VAL A 85 -15.66 24.17 0.00
N ARG A 86 -16.58 24.85 -0.69
CA ARG A 86 -16.71 24.80 -2.15
C ARG A 86 -15.40 25.20 -2.84
N ASN A 87 -14.75 26.26 -2.35
CA ASN A 87 -13.52 26.83 -2.91
C ASN A 87 -12.24 26.20 -2.30
N LEU A 88 -12.38 25.10 -1.54
CA LEU A 88 -11.23 24.43 -0.96
C LEU A 88 -10.64 23.46 -1.97
N PHE A 89 -9.48 23.79 -2.53
CA PHE A 89 -8.81 22.99 -3.55
C PHE A 89 -8.04 21.81 -2.96
N PHE A 90 -8.03 20.71 -3.71
CA PHE A 90 -7.12 19.60 -3.42
C PHE A 90 -5.71 19.91 -3.95
N PRO A 91 -4.66 19.82 -3.14
CA PRO A 91 -3.30 20.02 -3.63
C PRO A 91 -2.92 18.96 -4.67
N LYS A 92 -2.16 19.38 -5.67
CA LYS A 92 -1.51 18.42 -6.58
C LYS A 92 -0.46 17.65 -5.78
N VAL A 93 -0.54 16.33 -5.84
CA VAL A 93 0.46 15.44 -5.23
C VAL A 93 1.45 15.07 -6.32
N PRO A 94 2.74 15.44 -6.20
CA PRO A 94 3.76 15.00 -7.14
C PRO A 94 3.80 13.49 -7.21
N TYR A 95 3.92 12.97 -8.41
CA TYR A 95 4.11 11.54 -8.63
C TYR A 95 5.60 11.25 -8.72
N HIS A 96 6.12 10.47 -7.81
CA HIS A 96 7.48 9.94 -7.85
C HIS A 96 7.43 8.46 -8.23
N LEU A 97 8.29 8.04 -9.14
CA LEU A 97 8.48 6.63 -9.42
C LEU A 97 9.02 5.96 -8.15
N PRO A 98 8.48 4.81 -7.76
CA PRO A 98 8.99 4.09 -6.60
C PRO A 98 10.39 3.53 -6.88
N ASP A 99 11.26 3.57 -5.88
CA ASP A 99 12.51 2.83 -5.90
C ASP A 99 12.21 1.33 -5.90
N ILE A 100 12.69 0.63 -6.91
CA ILE A 100 12.53 -0.82 -7.00
C ILE A 100 13.80 -1.48 -6.45
N LEU A 101 13.59 -2.47 -5.58
CA LEU A 101 14.68 -3.33 -5.10
C LEU A 101 15.06 -4.31 -6.21
N SER A 102 16.36 -4.51 -6.43
CA SER A 102 16.84 -5.58 -7.30
C SER A 102 16.57 -6.96 -6.69
N ARG A 103 16.73 -8.03 -7.46
CA ARG A 103 16.55 -9.40 -6.97
C ARG A 103 17.56 -9.73 -5.88
N GLU A 104 18.80 -9.27 -6.04
CA GLU A 104 19.90 -9.42 -5.09
C GLU A 104 19.62 -8.65 -3.79
N GLU A 105 19.12 -7.41 -3.90
CA GLU A 105 18.72 -6.62 -2.75
C GLU A 105 17.56 -7.29 -1.98
N VAL A 106 16.56 -7.85 -2.69
CA VAL A 106 15.47 -8.59 -2.06
C VAL A 106 15.97 -9.84 -1.36
N CYS A 107 16.84 -10.62 -1.99
CA CYS A 107 17.42 -11.82 -1.42
C CYS A 107 18.16 -11.50 -0.12
N SER A 108 19.14 -10.62 -0.18
CA SER A 108 19.93 -10.19 0.98
C SER A 108 19.08 -9.63 2.10
N LEU A 109 18.03 -8.84 1.74
CA LEU A 109 17.12 -8.26 2.70
C LEU A 109 16.31 -9.32 3.45
N LEU A 110 15.75 -10.31 2.75
CA LEU A 110 14.96 -11.38 3.34
C LEU A 110 15.83 -12.28 4.23
N GLU A 111 17.05 -12.58 3.83
CA GLU A 111 18.03 -13.34 4.61
C GLU A 111 18.46 -12.62 5.88
N SER A 112 18.57 -11.30 5.82
CA SER A 112 18.99 -10.45 6.95
C SER A 112 17.92 -10.30 8.05
N VAL A 113 16.66 -10.75 7.81
CA VAL A 113 15.60 -10.69 8.79
C VAL A 113 15.76 -11.79 9.85
N ASN A 114 16.02 -11.41 11.09
CA ASN A 114 16.33 -12.36 12.17
C ASN A 114 15.13 -13.24 12.58
N SER A 115 13.91 -12.67 12.61
CA SER A 115 12.70 -13.42 13.01
C SER A 115 12.22 -14.32 11.88
N PRO A 116 12.19 -15.66 12.05
CA PRO A 116 11.67 -16.57 11.02
C PRO A 116 10.21 -16.29 10.63
N MET A 117 9.37 -15.88 11.60
CA MET A 117 7.99 -15.49 11.34
C MET A 117 7.92 -14.22 10.47
N HIS A 118 8.68 -13.18 10.81
CA HIS A 118 8.69 -11.94 10.02
C HIS A 118 9.30 -12.17 8.63
N ARG A 119 10.32 -13.01 8.52
CA ARG A 119 10.91 -13.42 7.24
C ARG A 119 9.87 -14.12 6.38
N ALA A 120 9.16 -15.12 6.91
CA ALA A 120 8.10 -15.83 6.17
C ALA A 120 6.99 -14.89 5.69
N ILE A 121 6.57 -13.91 6.52
CA ILE A 121 5.59 -12.90 6.13
C ILE A 121 6.12 -12.02 4.98
N LEU A 122 7.36 -11.55 5.06
CA LEU A 122 7.96 -10.71 4.02
C LEU A 122 8.21 -11.50 2.73
N MET A 123 8.62 -12.77 2.83
CA MET A 123 8.70 -13.68 1.69
C MET A 123 7.32 -13.90 1.04
N THR A 124 6.26 -14.01 1.84
CA THR A 124 4.88 -14.09 1.33
C THR A 124 4.47 -12.79 0.62
N ALA A 125 4.81 -11.62 1.18
CA ALA A 125 4.53 -10.33 0.56
C ALA A 125 5.25 -10.16 -0.78
N TYR A 126 6.48 -10.65 -0.91
CA TYR A 126 7.24 -10.64 -2.17
C TYR A 126 6.82 -11.77 -3.11
N GLY A 127 6.81 -13.02 -2.66
CA GLY A 127 6.62 -14.20 -3.52
C GLY A 127 5.19 -14.38 -4.06
N ALA A 128 4.20 -13.78 -3.40
CA ALA A 128 2.79 -13.82 -3.82
C ALA A 128 2.20 -12.41 -4.09
N GLY A 129 3.01 -11.36 -4.00
CA GLY A 129 2.59 -9.99 -4.22
C GLY A 129 1.50 -9.50 -3.26
N MET A 130 1.42 -10.06 -2.05
CA MET A 130 0.39 -9.71 -1.08
C MET A 130 0.62 -8.34 -0.43
N ARG A 131 -0.48 -7.67 -0.02
CA ARG A 131 -0.36 -6.55 0.92
C ARG A 131 0.11 -7.09 2.28
N ILE A 132 0.90 -6.30 3.00
CA ILE A 132 1.38 -6.75 4.32
C ILE A 132 0.23 -7.13 5.27
N ALA A 133 -0.90 -6.45 5.19
CA ALA A 133 -2.08 -6.79 5.95
C ALA A 133 -2.64 -8.16 5.59
N GLU A 134 -2.69 -8.49 4.30
CA GLU A 134 -3.13 -9.78 3.80
C GLU A 134 -2.17 -10.90 4.26
N ALA A 135 -0.86 -10.68 4.10
CA ALA A 135 0.15 -11.64 4.52
C ALA A 135 0.11 -11.91 6.04
N CYS A 136 -0.02 -10.87 6.87
CA CYS A 136 -0.11 -11.03 8.32
C CYS A 136 -1.40 -11.74 8.76
N SER A 137 -2.50 -11.61 8.03
CA SER A 137 -3.80 -12.16 8.39
C SER A 137 -4.12 -13.51 7.74
N LEU A 138 -3.14 -14.14 7.10
CA LEU A 138 -3.33 -15.47 6.49
C LEU A 138 -3.78 -16.51 7.52
N LEU A 139 -4.75 -17.29 7.11
CA LEU A 139 -5.16 -18.49 7.81
C LEU A 139 -4.42 -19.70 7.23
N ILE A 140 -4.26 -20.74 8.04
CA ILE A 140 -3.68 -22.00 7.58
C ILE A 140 -4.53 -22.60 6.44
N THR A 141 -5.85 -22.41 6.51
CA THR A 141 -6.81 -22.86 5.49
C THR A 141 -6.78 -22.06 4.18
N ASP A 142 -6.07 -20.94 4.14
CA ASP A 142 -5.89 -20.16 2.90
C ASP A 142 -4.80 -20.74 1.99
N ILE A 143 -4.07 -21.75 2.47
CA ILE A 143 -2.99 -22.40 1.73
C ILE A 143 -3.51 -23.67 1.05
N ASP A 144 -3.56 -23.68 -0.27
CA ASP A 144 -3.78 -24.86 -1.07
C ASP A 144 -2.43 -25.34 -1.65
N SER A 145 -1.79 -26.23 -0.92
CA SER A 145 -0.48 -26.75 -1.32
C SER A 145 -0.54 -27.73 -2.49
N GLN A 146 -1.70 -28.33 -2.77
CA GLN A 146 -1.88 -29.23 -3.91
C GLN A 146 -1.98 -28.44 -5.21
N ARG A 147 -2.73 -27.32 -5.20
CA ARG A 147 -2.89 -26.44 -6.35
C ARG A 147 -1.77 -25.40 -6.47
N GLY A 148 -0.91 -25.26 -5.45
CA GLY A 148 0.17 -24.27 -5.42
C GLY A 148 -0.35 -22.83 -5.38
N VAL A 149 -1.42 -22.56 -4.62
CA VAL A 149 -2.03 -21.24 -4.54
C VAL A 149 -2.39 -20.83 -3.11
N PHE A 150 -2.49 -19.51 -2.88
CA PHE A 150 -3.18 -18.96 -1.73
C PHE A 150 -4.56 -18.45 -2.15
N HIS A 151 -5.55 -18.64 -1.31
CA HIS A 151 -6.85 -18.00 -1.40
C HIS A 151 -6.85 -16.71 -0.57
N ILE A 152 -6.86 -15.56 -1.21
CA ILE A 152 -6.88 -14.24 -0.52
C ILE A 152 -8.31 -13.73 -0.47
N ARG A 153 -8.85 -13.65 0.74
CA ARG A 153 -10.17 -13.10 1.00
C ARG A 153 -10.07 -11.59 1.13
N ASP A 154 -10.69 -10.85 0.22
CA ASP A 154 -10.74 -9.38 0.29
C ASP A 154 -12.06 -8.92 0.93
N ALA A 155 -12.06 -8.84 2.26
CA ALA A 155 -13.19 -8.33 3.04
C ALA A 155 -13.59 -6.89 2.66
N LYS A 156 -12.72 -6.14 1.96
CA LYS A 156 -12.91 -4.72 1.67
C LYS A 156 -13.65 -4.47 0.37
N ARG A 157 -13.58 -5.39 -0.60
CA ARG A 157 -14.17 -5.25 -1.94
C ARG A 157 -15.01 -6.45 -2.36
N ALA A 158 -15.23 -7.41 -1.46
CA ALA A 158 -15.92 -8.68 -1.75
C ALA A 158 -15.41 -9.37 -3.04
N ARG A 159 -14.11 -9.28 -3.29
CA ARG A 159 -13.45 -9.90 -4.45
C ARG A 159 -12.28 -10.72 -3.96
N ASP A 160 -12.55 -11.96 -3.73
CA ASP A 160 -11.52 -12.95 -3.45
C ASP A 160 -10.65 -13.15 -4.68
N ARG A 161 -9.40 -13.53 -4.46
CA ARG A 161 -8.49 -13.88 -5.54
C ARG A 161 -7.56 -15.01 -5.12
N TYR A 162 -7.10 -15.75 -6.10
CA TYR A 162 -6.01 -16.69 -5.95
C TYR A 162 -4.69 -16.04 -6.37
N VAL A 163 -3.63 -16.33 -5.63
CA VAL A 163 -2.26 -15.91 -5.97
C VAL A 163 -1.32 -17.10 -5.85
N MET A 164 -0.21 -17.04 -6.57
CA MET A 164 0.75 -18.14 -6.61
C MET A 164 1.39 -18.42 -5.24
N LEU A 165 1.60 -19.71 -4.97
CA LEU A 165 2.40 -20.23 -3.87
C LEU A 165 3.59 -20.98 -4.47
N SER A 166 4.77 -20.35 -4.53
CA SER A 166 5.95 -21.00 -5.07
C SER A 166 6.41 -22.17 -4.17
N PRO A 167 7.07 -23.19 -4.74
CA PRO A 167 7.62 -24.30 -3.95
C PRO A 167 8.58 -23.83 -2.85
N THR A 168 9.43 -22.85 -3.14
CA THR A 168 10.36 -22.24 -2.18
C THR A 168 9.62 -21.60 -1.00
N LEU A 169 8.56 -20.83 -1.29
CA LEU A 169 7.76 -20.19 -0.24
C LEU A 169 7.01 -21.25 0.60
N LEU A 170 6.47 -22.29 -0.04
CA LEU A 170 5.80 -23.39 0.67
C LEU A 170 6.77 -24.10 1.61
N THR A 171 8.00 -24.36 1.18
CA THR A 171 9.04 -24.96 2.03
C THR A 171 9.33 -24.08 3.24
N THR A 172 9.55 -22.77 3.04
CA THR A 172 9.77 -21.83 4.15
C THR A 172 8.58 -21.78 5.13
N LEU A 173 7.35 -21.80 4.62
CA LEU A 173 6.15 -21.80 5.47
C LEU A 173 6.02 -23.10 6.27
N ARG A 174 6.39 -24.26 5.68
CA ARG A 174 6.42 -25.56 6.37
C ARG A 174 7.48 -25.59 7.46
N GLU A 175 8.68 -25.06 7.21
CA GLU A 175 9.75 -24.92 8.21
C GLU A 175 9.32 -24.01 9.35
N TYR A 176 8.78 -22.85 9.05
CA TYR A 176 8.19 -21.97 10.04
C TYR A 176 7.13 -22.67 10.87
N TRP A 177 6.19 -23.37 10.22
CA TRP A 177 5.11 -24.07 10.92
C TRP A 177 5.61 -25.21 11.82
N LYS A 178 6.62 -25.99 11.36
CA LYS A 178 7.25 -27.03 12.18
C LYS A 178 7.91 -26.46 13.42
N LEU A 179 8.54 -25.31 13.32
CA LEU A 179 9.29 -24.68 14.40
C LEU A 179 8.34 -24.04 15.44
N TYR A 180 7.31 -23.34 15.00
CA TYR A 180 6.46 -22.53 15.88
C TYR A 180 5.12 -23.16 16.20
N ARG A 181 4.64 -24.09 15.40
CA ARG A 181 3.33 -24.76 15.51
C ARG A 181 2.21 -23.80 15.92
N PRO A 182 1.96 -22.75 15.15
CA PRO A 182 1.01 -21.71 15.51
C PRO A 182 -0.39 -22.27 15.76
N ALA A 183 -1.06 -21.74 16.78
CA ALA A 183 -2.42 -22.13 17.09
C ALA A 183 -3.39 -21.77 15.95
N LYS A 184 -4.18 -22.74 15.51
CA LYS A 184 -5.21 -22.52 14.49
C LYS A 184 -6.20 -21.42 14.97
N PRO A 185 -6.79 -20.65 14.05
CA PRO A 185 -6.71 -20.78 12.58
C PRO A 185 -5.56 -19.96 11.94
N LEU A 186 -4.83 -19.15 12.72
CA LEU A 186 -3.88 -18.17 12.22
C LEU A 186 -2.57 -18.80 11.80
N LEU A 187 -2.04 -18.42 10.63
CA LEU A 187 -0.70 -18.81 10.23
C LEU A 187 0.35 -18.00 11.03
N PHE A 188 0.11 -16.72 11.24
CA PHE A 188 1.00 -15.80 11.93
C PHE A 188 0.29 -15.13 13.12
N PRO A 189 0.20 -15.83 14.28
CA PRO A 189 -0.45 -15.26 15.46
C PRO A 189 0.33 -14.09 16.03
N GLY A 190 -0.39 -13.16 16.65
CA GLY A 190 0.17 -12.05 17.42
C GLY A 190 0.37 -12.43 18.88
N ASP A 191 0.81 -11.44 19.68
CA ASP A 191 1.09 -11.62 21.11
C ASP A 191 -0.16 -11.89 21.95
N LYS A 192 -1.33 -11.43 21.48
CA LYS A 192 -2.61 -11.66 22.16
C LYS A 192 -3.38 -12.78 21.46
N PRO A 193 -4.02 -13.70 22.22
CA PRO A 193 -4.84 -14.76 21.63
C PRO A 193 -5.86 -14.21 20.63
N GLY A 194 -6.01 -14.91 19.50
CA GLY A 194 -6.94 -14.52 18.44
C GLY A 194 -6.57 -13.30 17.63
N THR A 195 -5.40 -12.69 17.86
CA THR A 195 -4.90 -11.56 17.07
C THR A 195 -3.83 -11.99 16.09
N PHE A 196 -3.69 -11.23 15.00
CA PHE A 196 -2.59 -11.38 14.04
C PHE A 196 -1.35 -10.64 14.50
N VAL A 197 -0.20 -11.07 13.98
CA VAL A 197 1.05 -10.33 14.15
C VAL A 197 0.91 -8.87 13.69
N SER A 198 1.51 -7.97 14.47
CA SER A 198 1.42 -6.54 14.19
C SER A 198 2.21 -6.16 12.93
N HIS A 199 1.56 -5.49 11.98
CA HIS A 199 2.24 -4.91 10.81
C HIS A 199 3.40 -3.98 11.19
N LYS A 200 3.29 -3.31 12.36
CA LYS A 200 4.37 -2.45 12.89
C LYS A 200 5.58 -3.27 13.29
N ALA A 201 5.38 -4.46 13.86
CA ALA A 201 6.48 -5.35 14.24
C ALA A 201 7.23 -5.84 12.99
N VAL A 202 6.50 -6.33 11.98
CA VAL A 202 7.09 -6.76 10.70
C VAL A 202 7.83 -5.62 10.00
N ARG A 203 7.25 -4.42 9.95
CA ARG A 203 7.90 -3.23 9.40
C ARG A 203 9.18 -2.85 10.16
N ARG A 204 9.18 -2.99 11.49
CA ARG A 204 10.36 -2.73 12.32
C ARG A 204 11.50 -3.70 11.96
N SER A 205 11.21 -4.99 11.84
CA SER A 205 12.21 -5.99 11.42
C SER A 205 12.74 -5.72 10.02
N LEU A 206 11.89 -5.32 9.08
CA LEU A 206 12.30 -4.91 7.74
C LEU A 206 13.26 -3.71 7.80
N ASN A 207 12.91 -2.67 8.57
CA ASN A 207 13.75 -1.48 8.72
C ASN A 207 15.11 -1.80 9.37
N GLN A 208 15.14 -2.75 10.32
CA GLN A 208 16.38 -3.21 10.94
C GLN A 208 17.27 -3.93 9.93
N ALA A 209 16.70 -4.80 9.09
CA ALA A 209 17.41 -5.48 8.01
C ALA A 209 17.99 -4.48 6.98
N CYS A 210 17.21 -3.49 6.56
CA CYS A 210 17.68 -2.42 5.67
C CYS A 210 18.87 -1.66 6.26
N LYS A 211 18.79 -1.30 7.54
CA LYS A 211 19.90 -0.60 8.22
C LYS A 211 21.16 -1.47 8.28
N LYS A 212 21.01 -2.75 8.62
CA LYS A 212 22.13 -3.70 8.68
C LYS A 212 22.85 -3.84 7.34
N LEU A 213 22.11 -3.78 6.23
CA LEU A 213 22.64 -3.91 4.86
C LEU A 213 23.05 -2.57 4.23
N GLY A 214 22.89 -1.45 4.93
CA GLY A 214 23.20 -0.13 4.37
C GLY A 214 22.32 0.28 3.18
N ILE A 215 21.10 -0.27 3.06
CA ILE A 215 20.17 0.07 1.97
C ILE A 215 19.68 1.49 2.18
N THR A 216 20.02 2.40 1.28
CA THR A 216 19.64 3.83 1.32
C THR A 216 18.25 4.10 0.75
N LYS A 217 17.73 3.19 -0.09
CA LYS A 217 16.37 3.28 -0.65
C LYS A 217 15.32 3.29 0.46
N HIS A 218 14.23 4.03 0.25
CA HIS A 218 13.09 4.02 1.19
C HIS A 218 12.28 2.72 1.06
N VAL A 219 12.66 1.68 1.80
CA VAL A 219 12.04 0.36 1.75
C VAL A 219 10.89 0.26 2.76
N THR A 220 9.76 -0.21 2.28
CA THR A 220 8.58 -0.57 3.07
C THR A 220 8.11 -1.96 2.67
N PRO A 221 7.23 -2.65 3.44
CA PRO A 221 6.65 -3.90 2.97
C PRO A 221 5.92 -3.77 1.62
N HIS A 222 5.45 -2.55 1.28
CA HIS A 222 4.83 -2.29 -0.01
C HIS A 222 5.86 -2.25 -1.15
N SER A 223 7.11 -1.90 -0.85
CA SER A 223 8.21 -1.95 -1.83
C SER A 223 8.51 -3.38 -2.29
N LEU A 224 8.36 -4.40 -1.42
CA LEU A 224 8.47 -5.81 -1.81
C LEU A 224 7.38 -6.22 -2.81
N ARG A 225 6.16 -5.75 -2.60
CA ARG A 225 5.07 -5.98 -3.55
C ARG A 225 5.28 -5.21 -4.88
N HIS A 226 5.93 -4.04 -4.84
CA HIS A 226 6.34 -3.33 -6.05
C HIS A 226 7.43 -4.11 -6.80
N ALA A 227 8.44 -4.61 -6.08
CA ALA A 227 9.48 -5.46 -6.65
C ALA A 227 8.89 -6.72 -7.30
N PHE A 228 7.97 -7.43 -6.62
CA PHE A 228 7.24 -8.57 -7.20
C PHE A 228 6.61 -8.22 -8.55
N ALA A 229 5.86 -7.13 -8.62
CA ALA A 229 5.17 -6.75 -9.86
C ALA A 229 6.13 -6.36 -10.98
N THR A 230 7.22 -5.66 -10.64
CA THR A 230 8.25 -5.25 -11.60
C THR A 230 9.02 -6.46 -12.11
N HIS A 231 9.44 -7.36 -11.21
CA HIS A 231 10.19 -8.57 -11.59
C HIS A 231 9.34 -9.53 -12.44
N LEU A 232 8.03 -9.67 -12.14
CA LEU A 232 7.13 -10.44 -13.01
C LEU A 232 7.02 -9.84 -14.42
N LEU A 233 6.93 -8.51 -14.51
CA LEU A 233 6.89 -7.84 -15.80
C LEU A 233 8.19 -8.03 -16.58
N GLU A 234 9.33 -7.99 -15.90
CA GLU A 234 10.66 -8.24 -16.46
C GLU A 234 10.82 -9.68 -16.96
N ASP A 235 10.20 -10.64 -16.25
CA ASP A 235 10.12 -12.04 -16.67
C ASP A 235 9.13 -12.29 -17.83
N GLY A 236 8.43 -11.23 -18.29
CA GLY A 236 7.55 -11.31 -19.46
C GLY A 236 6.08 -11.58 -19.12
N ALA A 237 5.69 -11.56 -17.84
CA ALA A 237 4.28 -11.67 -17.47
C ALA A 237 3.48 -10.47 -18.03
N ASP A 238 2.29 -10.74 -18.58
CA ASP A 238 1.45 -9.68 -19.08
C ASP A 238 0.85 -8.83 -17.92
N ILE A 239 0.56 -7.56 -18.24
CA ILE A 239 0.10 -6.58 -17.26
C ILE A 239 -1.28 -6.92 -16.66
N ARG A 240 -2.13 -7.65 -17.36
CA ARG A 240 -3.45 -8.08 -16.88
C ARG A 240 -3.30 -9.19 -15.85
N THR A 241 -2.42 -10.13 -16.08
CA THR A 241 -2.06 -11.17 -15.11
C THR A 241 -1.51 -10.53 -13.84
N ILE A 242 -0.59 -9.57 -13.94
CA ILE A 242 -0.07 -8.83 -12.79
C ILE A 242 -1.20 -8.06 -12.07
N GLN A 243 -2.09 -7.42 -12.80
CA GLN A 243 -3.26 -6.72 -12.24
C GLN A 243 -4.14 -7.67 -11.41
N MET A 244 -4.43 -8.84 -11.95
CA MET A 244 -5.25 -9.88 -11.30
C MET A 244 -4.59 -10.38 -10.00
N LEU A 245 -3.31 -10.76 -10.07
CA LEU A 245 -2.54 -11.23 -8.92
C LEU A 245 -2.48 -10.19 -7.79
N LEU A 246 -2.29 -8.93 -8.14
CA LEU A 246 -2.26 -7.84 -7.18
C LEU A 246 -3.66 -7.46 -6.66
N GLY A 247 -4.73 -7.87 -7.31
CA GLY A 247 -6.09 -7.44 -6.96
C GLY A 247 -6.27 -5.92 -7.11
N HIS A 248 -5.74 -5.35 -8.19
CA HIS A 248 -5.91 -3.94 -8.50
C HIS A 248 -7.23 -3.71 -9.24
N GLY A 249 -8.11 -2.88 -8.67
CA GLY A 249 -9.39 -2.54 -9.30
C GLY A 249 -9.26 -1.67 -10.57
N SER A 250 -8.08 -1.14 -10.86
CA SER A 250 -7.80 -0.32 -12.04
C SER A 250 -6.44 -0.67 -12.61
N ILE A 251 -6.38 -0.81 -13.94
CA ILE A 251 -5.12 -1.05 -14.67
C ILE A 251 -4.12 0.09 -14.49
N ARG A 252 -4.59 1.33 -14.29
CA ARG A 252 -3.73 2.48 -14.02
C ARG A 252 -2.81 2.24 -12.81
N SER A 253 -3.28 1.50 -11.82
CA SER A 253 -2.46 1.14 -10.64
C SER A 253 -1.33 0.18 -10.99
N THR A 254 -1.50 -0.63 -12.03
CA THR A 254 -0.53 -1.64 -12.48
C THR A 254 0.39 -1.05 -13.57
N ALA A 255 -0.12 -0.16 -14.42
CA ALA A 255 0.64 0.50 -15.47
C ALA A 255 1.88 1.26 -14.98
N ARG A 256 1.92 1.64 -13.68
CA ARG A 256 3.13 2.25 -13.08
C ARG A 256 4.37 1.36 -13.16
N TYR A 257 4.19 0.04 -13.20
CA TYR A 257 5.31 -0.90 -13.24
C TYR A 257 6.00 -0.92 -14.61
N THR A 258 5.28 -0.59 -15.69
CA THR A 258 5.90 -0.43 -17.02
C THR A 258 6.87 0.74 -17.07
N GLN A 259 6.68 1.76 -16.24
CA GLN A 259 7.53 2.95 -16.18
C GLN A 259 8.84 2.72 -15.40
N VAL A 260 8.90 1.70 -14.55
CA VAL A 260 10.06 1.40 -13.71
C VAL A 260 10.83 0.14 -14.14
N SER A 261 10.28 -0.65 -15.06
CA SER A 261 10.93 -1.86 -15.58
C SER A 261 11.96 -1.49 -16.64
N VAL A 262 13.22 -1.46 -16.26
CA VAL A 262 14.35 -1.17 -17.17
C VAL A 262 14.49 -2.28 -18.23
N ALA A 263 14.32 -3.54 -17.85
CA ALA A 263 14.39 -4.68 -18.77
C ALA A 263 13.29 -4.61 -19.87
N HIS A 264 12.08 -4.13 -19.53
CA HIS A 264 11.02 -3.93 -20.50
C HIS A 264 11.40 -2.85 -21.52
N ILE A 265 12.00 -1.75 -21.09
CA ILE A 265 12.50 -0.68 -21.96
C ILE A 265 13.61 -1.19 -22.86
N GLN A 266 14.60 -1.93 -22.28
CA GLN A 266 15.75 -2.47 -23.01
C GLN A 266 15.36 -3.51 -24.09
N LYS A 267 14.32 -4.32 -23.84
CA LYS A 267 13.78 -5.27 -24.83
C LYS A 267 13.08 -4.58 -26.02
N THR A 268 12.73 -3.29 -25.89
CA THR A 268 12.10 -2.53 -26.95
C THR A 268 13.13 -2.02 -27.93
N LYS A 269 13.16 -2.55 -29.15
CA LYS A 269 14.07 -2.11 -30.19
C LYS A 269 13.72 -0.70 -30.65
N SER A 270 14.72 0.17 -30.72
CA SER A 270 14.55 1.52 -31.25
C SER A 270 14.08 1.45 -32.73
N PRO A 271 13.14 2.32 -33.15
CA PRO A 271 12.85 2.46 -34.57
C PRO A 271 14.06 2.76 -35.44
N LEU A 272 15.06 3.45 -34.87
CA LEU A 272 16.32 3.74 -35.55
C LEU A 272 17.09 2.48 -35.96
N ASP A 273 17.05 1.42 -35.12
CA ASP A 273 17.72 0.14 -35.38
C ASP A 273 17.02 -0.66 -36.49
N ARG A 274 15.83 -0.25 -36.90
CA ARG A 274 15.03 -0.88 -37.94
C ARG A 274 15.07 -0.12 -39.29
N LEU A 275 15.78 1.01 -39.34
CA LEU A 275 15.96 1.74 -40.58
C LEU A 275 16.82 0.90 -41.56
N PRO A 276 16.53 0.97 -42.89
CA PRO A 276 17.38 0.33 -43.90
C PRO A 276 18.83 0.80 -43.78
N LYS A 277 19.76 -0.14 -43.81
CA LYS A 277 21.20 0.18 -43.82
C LYS A 277 21.51 1.07 -45.03
N GLY A 278 21.68 2.35 -44.80
CA GLY A 278 21.92 3.37 -45.86
C GLY A 278 21.32 4.73 -45.58
N GLY A 279 20.45 4.85 -44.57
CA GLY A 279 19.74 6.11 -44.26
C GLY A 279 20.46 7.13 -43.39
N VAL A 280 21.56 6.76 -42.75
CA VAL A 280 22.33 7.69 -41.91
C VAL A 280 23.72 7.87 -42.52
N LYS A 281 23.89 8.86 -43.38
CA LYS A 281 25.24 9.35 -43.74
C LYS A 281 25.91 9.82 -42.48
N LYS A 282 27.05 9.21 -42.10
CA LYS A 282 27.92 9.76 -41.06
C LYS A 282 28.25 11.21 -41.45
N ALA A 283 27.82 12.16 -40.61
CA ALA A 283 28.32 13.52 -40.74
C ALA A 283 29.87 13.44 -40.55
N ARG A 284 30.57 13.92 -41.54
CA ARG A 284 32.04 14.11 -41.51
C ARG A 284 32.41 15.28 -40.61
#